data_3e9f9f2a5d4b77c719386646192cad8b
#
_entry.id   3e9f9f2a5d4b77c719386646192cad8b
#
_cell.length_a   1.000
_cell.length_b   1.000
_cell.length_c   1.000
_cell.angle_alpha   90.00
_cell.angle_beta   90.00
_cell.angle_gamma   90.00
#
_symmetry.space_group_name_H-M   'P 1'
#
loop_
_entity.id
_entity.type
_entity.pdbx_description
1 polymer ?
#
loop_
_entity_poly.entity_id
_entity_poly.type
_entity_poly.pdbx_seq_one_letter_code
_entity_poly.pdbx_strand_id
1 'polypeptide(L)'
;MNSEILNIPDIHVGNMIIDYLKSHDRTQSYLARVLEMNVANLNKILKKKSMETERLFEISMKLDYNFFAVFGNDLNLTDAGTYKITMPELGLHIERRMRDLRMTQMEFEEKTGIRRSDVNRILKKVSFDTDKLRVISDALNYNFFKDFYSAKDDPMAEQQNEQSNMGMILRLEELAGENRLQKQEIENLKKENLYLKTKLTEAGIEF
;
A
#
# COMPACT_ATOMS: atom_id res chain seq x y z
N MET A 1 16.27 23.76 13.80
CA MET A 1 16.11 22.73 12.74
C MET A 1 15.00 23.24 11.84
N ASN A 2 15.33 23.72 10.64
CA ASN A 2 14.32 24.07 9.64
C ASN A 2 13.63 22.75 9.23
N SER A 3 12.39 22.54 9.65
CA SER A 3 11.56 21.51 9.06
C SER A 3 11.26 21.99 7.64
N GLU A 4 11.91 21.41 6.64
CA GLU A 4 11.44 21.54 5.27
C GLU A 4 9.97 21.12 5.26
N ILE A 5 9.11 22.04 4.85
CA ILE A 5 7.68 21.75 4.71
C ILE A 5 7.57 20.73 3.60
N LEU A 6 7.07 19.55 3.93
CA LEU A 6 6.80 18.50 2.96
C LEU A 6 5.78 19.06 1.95
N ASN A 7 6.19 19.21 0.70
CA ASN A 7 5.31 19.71 -0.36
C ASN A 7 5.05 18.61 -1.38
N ILE A 8 4.04 17.77 -1.11
CA ILE A 8 3.59 16.76 -2.05
C ILE A 8 2.54 17.40 -2.95
N PRO A 9 2.76 17.43 -4.28
CA PRO A 9 1.85 18.07 -5.19
C PRO A 9 0.46 17.42 -5.19
N ASP A 10 -0.58 18.26 -5.29
CA ASP A 10 -1.97 17.80 -5.44
C ASP A 10 -2.25 17.50 -6.91
N ILE A 11 -2.11 16.22 -7.30
CA ILE A 11 -2.13 15.77 -8.69
C ILE A 11 -3.45 15.07 -9.02
N HIS A 12 -4.04 15.42 -10.17
CA HIS A 12 -5.09 14.61 -10.77
C HIS A 12 -4.45 13.43 -11.53
N VAL A 13 -4.35 12.27 -10.87
CA VAL A 13 -3.60 11.11 -11.37
C VAL A 13 -4.07 10.66 -12.75
N GLY A 14 -5.38 10.60 -12.96
CA GLY A 14 -5.93 10.23 -14.28
C GLY A 14 -5.48 11.17 -15.40
N ASN A 15 -5.49 12.49 -15.16
CA ASN A 15 -5.02 13.47 -16.13
C ASN A 15 -3.51 13.35 -16.38
N MET A 16 -2.72 13.16 -15.33
CA MET A 16 -1.27 12.93 -15.43
C MET A 16 -0.96 11.75 -16.39
N ILE A 17 -1.68 10.65 -16.25
CA ILE A 17 -1.52 9.49 -17.15
C ILE A 17 -1.98 9.80 -18.56
N ILE A 18 -3.11 10.51 -18.75
CA ILE A 18 -3.60 10.92 -20.07
C ILE A 18 -2.59 11.83 -20.77
N ASP A 19 -2.00 12.77 -20.06
CA ASP A 19 -1.03 13.71 -20.61
C ASP A 19 0.28 13.00 -20.98
N TYR A 20 0.72 12.04 -20.16
CA TYR A 20 1.83 11.14 -20.52
C TYR A 20 1.54 10.37 -21.83
N LEU A 21 0.36 9.76 -21.94
CA LEU A 21 -0.01 9.01 -23.15
C LEU A 21 0.03 9.91 -24.40
N LYS A 22 -0.51 11.13 -24.31
CA LYS A 22 -0.49 12.09 -25.42
C LYS A 22 0.93 12.50 -25.81
N SER A 23 1.78 12.81 -24.83
CA SER A 23 3.17 13.24 -25.08
C SER A 23 4.06 12.14 -25.69
N HIS A 24 3.62 10.86 -25.59
CA HIS A 24 4.33 9.70 -26.14
C HIS A 24 3.58 9.03 -27.30
N ASP A 25 2.66 9.75 -27.97
CA ASP A 25 1.84 9.28 -29.10
C ASP A 25 1.13 7.94 -28.82
N ARG A 26 0.73 7.73 -27.55
CA ARG A 26 0.01 6.53 -27.10
C ARG A 26 -1.46 6.84 -26.82
N THR A 27 -2.34 5.88 -27.10
CA THR A 27 -3.78 6.01 -26.87
C THR A 27 -4.23 5.33 -25.58
N GLN A 28 -5.41 5.73 -25.06
CA GLN A 28 -6.04 5.01 -23.95
C GLN A 28 -6.38 3.56 -24.35
N SER A 29 -6.68 3.28 -25.61
CA SER A 29 -6.89 1.93 -26.12
C SER A 29 -5.60 1.08 -26.05
N TYR A 30 -4.44 1.70 -26.31
CA TYR A 30 -3.15 1.04 -26.11
C TYR A 30 -2.97 0.67 -24.65
N LEU A 31 -3.17 1.61 -23.71
CA LEU A 31 -3.05 1.36 -22.28
C LEU A 31 -4.02 0.28 -21.81
N ALA A 32 -5.29 0.33 -22.25
CA ALA A 32 -6.28 -0.70 -21.91
C ALA A 32 -5.84 -2.11 -22.34
N ARG A 33 -5.26 -2.21 -23.54
CA ARG A 33 -4.73 -3.48 -24.04
C ARG A 33 -3.56 -4.02 -23.22
N VAL A 34 -2.59 -3.17 -22.84
CA VAL A 34 -1.42 -3.62 -22.06
C VAL A 34 -1.76 -3.92 -20.61
N LEU A 35 -2.86 -3.35 -20.09
CA LEU A 35 -3.43 -3.66 -18.77
C LEU A 35 -4.46 -4.80 -18.83
N GLU A 36 -4.68 -5.42 -20.01
CA GLU A 36 -5.64 -6.50 -20.22
C GLU A 36 -7.05 -6.14 -19.74
N MET A 37 -7.48 -4.89 -19.94
CA MET A 37 -8.76 -4.41 -19.46
C MET A 37 -9.59 -3.75 -20.57
N ASN A 38 -10.90 -3.62 -20.31
CA ASN A 38 -11.79 -2.93 -21.22
C ASN A 38 -11.54 -1.41 -21.22
N VAL A 39 -11.53 -0.76 -22.39
CA VAL A 39 -11.31 0.67 -22.55
C VAL A 39 -12.33 1.51 -21.75
N ALA A 40 -13.58 1.08 -21.68
CA ALA A 40 -14.61 1.79 -20.90
C ALA A 40 -14.30 1.77 -19.40
N ASN A 41 -13.74 0.69 -18.87
CA ASN A 41 -13.30 0.60 -17.48
C ASN A 41 -12.06 1.45 -17.22
N LEU A 42 -11.08 1.43 -18.13
CA LEU A 42 -9.92 2.32 -18.05
C LEU A 42 -10.35 3.79 -18.02
N ASN A 43 -11.26 4.19 -18.92
CA ASN A 43 -11.77 5.56 -18.98
C ASN A 43 -12.45 5.99 -17.66
N LYS A 44 -13.16 5.07 -16.97
CA LYS A 44 -13.74 5.36 -15.64
C LYS A 44 -12.64 5.58 -14.59
N ILE A 45 -11.55 4.83 -14.66
CA ILE A 45 -10.41 4.98 -13.76
C ILE A 45 -9.70 6.30 -14.01
N LEU A 46 -9.38 6.62 -15.27
CA LEU A 46 -8.66 7.84 -15.66
C LEU A 46 -9.46 9.15 -15.45
N LYS A 47 -10.80 9.06 -15.29
CA LYS A 47 -11.61 10.23 -14.89
C LYS A 47 -11.47 10.57 -13.41
N LYS A 48 -10.95 9.69 -12.58
CA LYS A 48 -10.79 9.94 -11.15
C LYS A 48 -9.54 10.78 -10.89
N LYS A 49 -9.62 11.66 -9.89
CA LYS A 49 -8.48 12.44 -9.42
C LYS A 49 -7.44 11.55 -8.78
N SER A 50 -7.86 10.54 -8.03
CA SER A 50 -7.01 9.61 -7.30
C SER A 50 -7.25 8.16 -7.74
N MET A 51 -6.28 7.28 -7.45
CA MET A 51 -6.40 5.83 -7.65
C MET A 51 -5.59 5.06 -6.62
N GLU A 52 -5.85 3.75 -6.49
CA GLU A 52 -5.04 2.87 -5.64
C GLU A 52 -3.59 2.82 -6.12
N THR A 53 -2.64 2.89 -5.19
CA THR A 53 -1.20 2.86 -5.49
C THR A 53 -0.77 1.60 -6.24
N GLU A 54 -1.41 0.46 -5.97
CA GLU A 54 -1.20 -0.78 -6.72
C GLU A 54 -1.54 -0.61 -8.22
N ARG A 55 -2.63 0.07 -8.53
CA ARG A 55 -3.01 0.37 -9.92
C ARG A 55 -2.03 1.35 -10.58
N LEU A 56 -1.60 2.36 -9.86
CA LEU A 56 -0.59 3.30 -10.36
C LEU A 56 0.75 2.59 -10.60
N PHE A 57 1.13 1.67 -9.71
CA PHE A 57 2.31 0.83 -9.86
C PHE A 57 2.23 -0.05 -11.12
N GLU A 58 1.11 -0.73 -11.33
CA GLU A 58 0.89 -1.54 -12.53
C GLU A 58 1.02 -0.71 -13.82
N ILE A 59 0.39 0.48 -13.84
CA ILE A 59 0.48 1.41 -14.96
C ILE A 59 1.92 1.88 -15.19
N SER A 60 2.63 2.21 -14.12
CA SER A 60 4.04 2.62 -14.17
C SER A 60 4.92 1.51 -14.79
N MET A 61 4.75 0.27 -14.36
CA MET A 61 5.47 -0.89 -14.91
C MET A 61 5.15 -1.14 -16.39
N LYS A 62 3.88 -1.04 -16.78
CA LYS A 62 3.44 -1.30 -18.17
C LYS A 62 3.84 -0.20 -19.14
N LEU A 63 3.98 1.01 -18.69
CA LEU A 63 4.38 2.16 -19.49
C LEU A 63 5.89 2.43 -19.43
N ASP A 64 6.61 1.75 -18.55
CA ASP A 64 8.02 2.00 -18.24
C ASP A 64 8.27 3.48 -17.91
N TYR A 65 7.41 4.01 -17.01
CA TYR A 65 7.46 5.38 -16.55
C TYR A 65 7.11 5.48 -15.07
N ASN A 66 7.96 6.10 -14.28
CA ASN A 66 7.77 6.22 -12.85
C ASN A 66 6.84 7.38 -12.49
N PHE A 67 5.53 7.14 -12.44
CA PHE A 67 4.56 8.14 -12.00
C PHE A 67 4.69 8.56 -10.54
N PHE A 68 5.30 7.75 -9.68
CA PHE A 68 5.51 8.09 -8.27
C PHE A 68 6.55 9.19 -8.09
N ALA A 69 7.52 9.30 -8.99
CA ALA A 69 8.54 10.34 -8.96
C ALA A 69 7.95 11.75 -9.07
N VAL A 70 6.79 11.89 -9.73
CA VAL A 70 6.07 13.17 -9.83
C VAL A 70 5.59 13.65 -8.46
N PHE A 71 5.13 12.74 -7.59
CA PHE A 71 4.76 13.05 -6.20
C PHE A 71 5.97 13.34 -5.31
N GLY A 72 7.13 12.78 -5.68
CA GLY A 72 8.40 13.01 -4.99
C GLY A 72 9.13 14.28 -5.38
N ASN A 73 8.68 14.97 -6.44
CA ASN A 73 9.41 16.03 -7.13
C ASN A 73 10.78 15.58 -7.69
N ASP A 74 10.92 14.27 -7.97
CA ASP A 74 12.13 13.65 -8.49
C ASP A 74 12.02 13.40 -10.01
N LEU A 75 11.76 14.46 -10.78
CA LEU A 75 11.45 14.36 -12.21
C LEU A 75 12.57 13.77 -13.07
N ASN A 76 13.80 13.73 -12.57
CA ASN A 76 14.92 13.04 -13.19
C ASN A 76 14.85 11.50 -13.05
N LEU A 77 13.94 10.98 -12.23
CA LEU A 77 13.69 9.55 -12.00
C LEU A 77 12.37 9.07 -12.62
N THR A 78 11.85 9.76 -13.61
CA THR A 78 10.59 9.39 -14.31
C THR A 78 10.84 8.44 -15.47
N ASP A 79 11.93 8.61 -16.21
CA ASP A 79 12.18 7.92 -17.47
C ASP A 79 12.81 6.54 -17.28
N ALA A 80 12.52 5.65 -18.23
CA ALA A 80 13.05 4.31 -18.28
C ALA A 80 14.57 4.26 -18.11
N GLY A 81 15.04 3.36 -17.27
CA GLY A 81 16.47 3.15 -17.04
C GLY A 81 17.11 4.07 -16.00
N THR A 82 16.41 5.07 -15.47
CA THR A 82 16.92 5.97 -14.42
C THR A 82 16.57 5.52 -13.00
N TYR A 83 15.60 4.60 -12.87
CA TYR A 83 15.04 4.16 -11.61
C TYR A 83 14.86 2.64 -11.52
N LYS A 84 14.72 2.15 -10.30
CA LYS A 84 14.06 0.88 -9.97
C LYS A 84 12.72 1.20 -9.30
N ILE A 85 11.65 0.48 -9.65
CA ILE A 85 10.35 0.61 -9.00
C ILE A 85 10.02 -0.68 -8.25
N THR A 86 9.50 -0.53 -7.04
CA THR A 86 9.12 -1.64 -6.15
C THR A 86 7.80 -1.37 -5.49
N MET A 87 7.08 -2.42 -5.08
CA MET A 87 5.86 -2.26 -4.29
C MET A 87 6.22 -2.31 -2.80
N PRO A 88 6.15 -1.20 -2.06
CA PRO A 88 6.53 -1.17 -0.65
C PRO A 88 5.42 -1.73 0.26
N GLU A 89 5.82 -2.20 1.44
CA GLU A 89 4.92 -2.54 2.56
C GLU A 89 4.44 -1.25 3.27
N LEU A 90 3.60 -0.47 2.58
CA LEU A 90 3.19 0.87 3.03
C LEU A 90 2.64 0.88 4.46
N GLY A 91 1.79 -0.09 4.83
CA GLY A 91 1.22 -0.15 6.17
C GLY A 91 2.31 -0.27 7.24
N LEU A 92 3.33 -1.09 6.98
CA LEU A 92 4.48 -1.27 7.87
C LEU A 92 5.34 -0.01 7.95
N HIS A 93 5.57 0.67 6.82
CA HIS A 93 6.33 1.92 6.78
C HIS A 93 5.61 3.04 7.54
N ILE A 94 4.28 3.14 7.38
CA ILE A 94 3.43 4.08 8.13
C ILE A 94 3.50 3.77 9.63
N GLU A 95 3.37 2.50 10.04
CA GLU A 95 3.45 2.08 11.44
C GLU A 95 4.81 2.44 12.05
N ARG A 96 5.92 2.15 11.35
CA ARG A 96 7.26 2.51 11.77
C ARG A 96 7.38 4.02 11.97
N ARG A 97 6.91 4.81 11.01
CA ARG A 97 6.99 6.27 11.08
C ARG A 97 6.16 6.85 12.23
N MET A 98 4.96 6.32 12.48
CA MET A 98 4.15 6.69 13.65
C MET A 98 4.91 6.42 14.96
N ARG A 99 5.59 5.28 15.05
CA ARG A 99 6.40 4.88 16.22
C ARG A 99 7.60 5.82 16.42
N ASP A 100 8.33 6.14 15.34
CA ASP A 100 9.47 7.06 15.38
C ASP A 100 9.08 8.45 15.86
N LEU A 101 7.89 8.93 15.46
CA LEU A 101 7.30 10.18 15.89
C LEU A 101 6.61 10.09 17.25
N ARG A 102 6.53 8.91 17.88
CA ARG A 102 5.75 8.62 19.08
C ARG A 102 4.28 9.08 18.94
N MET A 103 3.76 9.05 17.73
CA MET A 103 2.40 9.49 17.42
C MET A 103 1.38 8.45 17.87
N THR A 104 0.42 8.88 18.67
CA THR A 104 -0.71 8.04 19.09
C THR A 104 -1.74 7.87 17.96
N GLN A 105 -2.58 6.83 18.05
CA GLN A 105 -3.68 6.64 17.10
C GLN A 105 -4.71 7.81 17.15
N MET A 106 -4.84 8.48 18.28
CA MET A 106 -5.71 9.65 18.43
C MET A 106 -5.15 10.85 17.66
N GLU A 107 -3.87 11.14 17.81
CA GLU A 107 -3.19 12.22 17.05
C GLU A 107 -3.17 11.91 15.54
N PHE A 108 -3.04 10.64 15.17
CA PHE A 108 -3.13 10.22 13.78
C PHE A 108 -4.53 10.44 13.19
N GLU A 109 -5.60 10.11 13.97
CA GLU A 109 -6.99 10.40 13.60
C GLU A 109 -7.22 11.91 13.43
N GLU A 110 -6.74 12.72 14.36
CA GLU A 110 -6.89 14.18 14.33
C GLU A 110 -6.24 14.80 13.08
N LYS A 111 -5.05 14.32 12.71
CA LYS A 111 -4.29 14.85 11.55
C LYS A 111 -4.78 14.32 10.20
N THR A 112 -5.27 13.09 10.16
CA THR A 112 -5.62 12.42 8.89
C THR A 112 -7.10 12.32 8.61
N GLY A 113 -7.95 12.50 9.65
CA GLY A 113 -9.38 12.19 9.59
C GLY A 113 -9.70 10.70 9.53
N ILE A 114 -8.69 9.83 9.64
CA ILE A 114 -8.88 8.37 9.64
C ILE A 114 -9.27 7.93 11.04
N ARG A 115 -10.45 7.33 11.17
CA ARG A 115 -10.97 6.88 12.48
C ARG A 115 -9.99 5.95 13.18
N ARG A 116 -9.79 6.15 14.48
CA ARG A 116 -8.92 5.30 15.32
C ARG A 116 -9.24 3.81 15.19
N SER A 117 -10.53 3.43 15.08
CA SER A 117 -10.96 2.05 14.84
C SER A 117 -10.45 1.45 13.53
N ASP A 118 -10.15 2.29 12.53
CA ASP A 118 -9.66 1.88 11.21
C ASP A 118 -8.13 1.82 11.11
N VAL A 119 -7.40 2.43 12.06
CA VAL A 119 -5.93 2.54 12.02
C VAL A 119 -5.28 1.17 11.90
N ASN A 120 -5.64 0.21 12.76
CA ASN A 120 -5.05 -1.13 12.73
C ASN A 120 -5.31 -1.85 11.39
N ARG A 121 -6.45 -1.60 10.75
CA ARG A 121 -6.76 -2.14 9.42
C ARG A 121 -5.93 -1.48 8.35
N ILE A 122 -5.67 -0.19 8.47
CA ILE A 122 -4.85 0.58 7.53
C ILE A 122 -3.39 0.16 7.60
N LEU A 123 -2.84 -0.05 8.79
CA LEU A 123 -1.45 -0.50 8.98
C LEU A 123 -1.16 -1.90 8.41
N LYS A 124 -2.20 -2.67 8.06
CA LYS A 124 -2.09 -3.98 7.39
C LYS A 124 -2.23 -3.90 5.87
N LYS A 125 -2.48 -2.71 5.31
CA LYS A 125 -2.67 -2.54 3.87
C LYS A 125 -1.34 -2.39 3.14
N VAL A 126 -1.29 -2.94 1.93
CA VAL A 126 -0.17 -2.76 0.98
C VAL A 126 -0.48 -1.68 -0.06
N SER A 127 -1.76 -1.37 -0.29
CA SER A 127 -2.21 -0.38 -1.28
C SER A 127 -3.10 0.68 -0.63
N PHE A 128 -2.97 1.91 -1.09
CA PHE A 128 -3.72 3.08 -0.63
C PHE A 128 -4.18 3.91 -1.83
N ASP A 129 -5.34 4.54 -1.68
CA ASP A 129 -5.70 5.62 -2.59
C ASP A 129 -4.67 6.75 -2.51
N THR A 130 -4.25 7.31 -3.65
CA THR A 130 -3.15 8.29 -3.72
C THR A 130 -3.45 9.56 -2.93
N ASP A 131 -4.71 10.07 -2.91
CA ASP A 131 -5.07 11.22 -2.08
C ASP A 131 -4.97 10.88 -0.59
N LYS A 132 -5.37 9.66 -0.19
CA LYS A 132 -5.24 9.20 1.18
C LYS A 132 -3.78 9.05 1.60
N LEU A 133 -2.94 8.51 0.72
CA LEU A 133 -1.50 8.37 0.99
C LEU A 133 -0.84 9.75 1.14
N ARG A 134 -1.26 10.75 0.34
CA ARG A 134 -0.81 12.13 0.47
C ARG A 134 -1.15 12.71 1.85
N VAL A 135 -2.40 12.55 2.30
CA VAL A 135 -2.83 13.03 3.63
C VAL A 135 -2.03 12.36 4.76
N ILE A 136 -1.77 11.05 4.65
CA ILE A 136 -0.94 10.31 5.61
C ILE A 136 0.50 10.82 5.58
N SER A 137 1.04 11.06 4.39
CA SER A 137 2.40 11.59 4.21
C SER A 137 2.57 12.95 4.86
N ASP A 138 1.61 13.86 4.64
CA ASP A 138 1.60 15.19 5.25
C ASP A 138 1.53 15.09 6.78
N ALA A 139 0.64 14.25 7.32
CA ALA A 139 0.43 14.07 8.76
C ALA A 139 1.68 13.52 9.47
N LEU A 140 2.44 12.64 8.80
CA LEU A 140 3.64 12.00 9.32
C LEU A 140 4.94 12.72 8.91
N ASN A 141 4.84 13.82 8.17
CA ASN A 141 5.97 14.55 7.60
C ASN A 141 6.99 13.62 6.92
N TYR A 142 6.48 12.75 6.03
CA TYR A 142 7.27 11.79 5.26
C TYR A 142 6.59 11.46 3.93
N ASN A 143 7.30 11.60 2.82
CA ASN A 143 6.73 11.34 1.50
C ASN A 143 6.79 9.84 1.16
N PHE A 144 5.72 9.10 1.49
CA PHE A 144 5.62 7.66 1.22
C PHE A 144 5.59 7.29 -0.26
N PHE A 145 5.40 8.24 -1.17
CA PHE A 145 5.53 7.98 -2.61
C PHE A 145 6.98 7.70 -3.01
N LYS A 146 7.95 8.19 -2.24
CA LYS A 146 9.37 7.91 -2.46
C LYS A 146 9.76 6.46 -2.15
N ASP A 147 8.96 5.74 -1.38
CA ASP A 147 9.22 4.34 -1.06
C ASP A 147 8.98 3.41 -2.27
N PHE A 148 8.29 3.89 -3.31
CA PHE A 148 8.01 3.10 -4.52
C PHE A 148 9.17 3.04 -5.50
N TYR A 149 10.19 3.87 -5.37
CA TYR A 149 11.28 3.95 -6.33
C TYR A 149 12.61 4.34 -5.68
N SER A 150 13.69 3.98 -6.36
CA SER A 150 15.04 4.44 -6.05
C SER A 150 15.77 4.73 -7.35
N ALA A 151 16.84 5.53 -7.31
CA ALA A 151 17.75 5.65 -8.44
C ALA A 151 18.37 4.27 -8.76
N LYS A 152 18.59 3.99 -10.04
CA LYS A 152 19.06 2.67 -10.49
C LYS A 152 20.43 2.30 -9.91
N ASP A 153 21.28 3.31 -9.73
CA ASP A 153 22.67 3.16 -9.28
C ASP A 153 22.83 3.61 -7.80
N ASP A 154 21.75 3.63 -7.01
CA ASP A 154 21.80 3.98 -5.60
C ASP A 154 22.21 2.78 -4.75
N PRO A 155 23.47 2.72 -4.25
CA PRO A 155 23.95 1.61 -3.44
C PRO A 155 23.27 1.53 -2.07
N MET A 156 22.67 2.63 -1.57
CA MET A 156 21.90 2.64 -0.32
C MET A 156 20.52 2.02 -0.48
N ALA A 157 19.93 2.08 -1.68
CA ALA A 157 18.64 1.48 -1.97
C ALA A 157 18.68 -0.05 -1.97
N GLU A 158 19.81 -0.67 -2.30
CA GLU A 158 19.97 -2.14 -2.22
C GLU A 158 19.97 -2.62 -0.77
N GLN A 159 20.66 -1.92 0.13
CA GLN A 159 20.68 -2.26 1.56
C GLN A 159 19.32 -2.04 2.23
N GLN A 160 18.58 -0.99 1.86
CA GLN A 160 17.22 -0.76 2.38
C GLN A 160 16.23 -1.80 1.88
N ASN A 161 16.36 -2.27 0.62
CA ASN A 161 15.54 -3.36 0.08
C ASN A 161 15.83 -4.70 0.77
N GLU A 162 17.08 -5.02 1.07
CA GLU A 162 17.45 -6.24 1.81
C GLU A 162 16.91 -6.21 3.24
N GLN A 163 17.00 -5.08 3.94
CA GLN A 163 16.43 -4.90 5.27
C GLN A 163 14.90 -4.95 5.27
N SER A 164 14.26 -4.38 4.24
CA SER A 164 12.80 -4.45 4.07
C SER A 164 12.34 -5.88 3.78
N ASN A 165 13.05 -6.61 2.91
CA ASN A 165 12.77 -8.01 2.60
C ASN A 165 12.98 -8.92 3.82
N MET A 166 14.03 -8.68 4.62
CA MET A 166 14.26 -9.43 5.86
C MET A 166 13.14 -9.16 6.88
N GLY A 167 12.70 -7.91 7.02
CA GLY A 167 11.56 -7.55 7.87
C GLY A 167 10.26 -8.22 7.41
N MET A 168 10.05 -8.36 6.09
CA MET A 168 8.90 -9.05 5.52
C MET A 168 8.93 -10.56 5.78
N ILE A 169 10.08 -11.20 5.65
CA ILE A 169 10.26 -12.63 5.94
C ILE A 169 9.94 -12.91 7.40
N LEU A 170 10.49 -12.13 8.33
CA LEU A 170 10.22 -12.27 9.76
C LEU A 170 8.73 -12.10 10.10
N ARG A 171 8.05 -11.13 9.46
CA ARG A 171 6.61 -10.91 9.68
C ARG A 171 5.75 -12.02 9.08
N LEU A 172 6.14 -12.59 7.92
CA LEU A 172 5.46 -13.76 7.35
C LEU A 172 5.62 -15.00 8.25
N GLU A 173 6.78 -15.19 8.87
CA GLU A 173 7.01 -16.27 9.84
C GLU A 173 6.18 -16.09 11.11
N GLU A 174 6.07 -14.85 11.63
CA GLU A 174 5.23 -14.50 12.78
C GLU A 174 3.75 -14.78 12.49
N LEU A 175 3.23 -14.27 11.35
CA LEU A 175 1.85 -14.51 10.91
C LEU A 175 1.56 -15.99 10.65
N ALA A 176 2.54 -16.73 10.10
CA ALA A 176 2.41 -18.19 9.93
C ALA A 176 2.34 -18.91 11.29
N GLY A 177 3.07 -18.42 12.29
CA GLY A 177 3.00 -18.89 13.67
C GLY A 177 1.64 -18.65 14.30
N GLU A 178 1.14 -17.42 14.22
CA GLU A 178 -0.21 -17.03 14.71
C GLU A 178 -1.31 -17.87 14.05
N ASN A 179 -1.24 -18.06 12.73
CA ASN A 179 -2.20 -18.88 12.00
C ASN A 179 -2.18 -20.37 12.44
N ARG A 180 -1.00 -20.92 12.79
CA ARG A 180 -0.92 -22.28 13.32
C ARG A 180 -1.57 -22.39 14.69
N LEU A 181 -1.32 -21.43 15.59
CA LEU A 181 -1.94 -21.39 16.91
C LEU A 181 -3.47 -21.27 16.82
N GLN A 182 -3.97 -20.36 15.98
CA GLN A 182 -5.42 -20.21 15.76
C GLN A 182 -6.06 -21.48 15.20
N LYS A 183 -5.39 -22.17 14.27
CA LYS A 183 -5.89 -23.46 13.76
C LYS A 183 -5.97 -24.52 14.85
N GLN A 184 -4.98 -24.60 15.73
CA GLN A 184 -4.97 -25.53 16.87
C GLN A 184 -6.11 -25.21 17.85
N GLU A 185 -6.34 -23.93 18.13
CA GLU A 185 -7.41 -23.47 19.02
C GLU A 185 -8.80 -23.82 18.44
N ILE A 186 -9.01 -23.57 17.13
CA ILE A 186 -10.23 -23.95 16.43
C ILE A 186 -10.46 -25.45 16.48
N GLU A 187 -9.42 -26.26 16.33
CA GLU A 187 -9.52 -27.72 16.40
C GLU A 187 -9.86 -28.23 17.81
N ASN A 188 -9.27 -27.60 18.84
CA ASN A 188 -9.59 -27.89 20.24
C ASN A 188 -11.03 -27.51 20.58
N LEU A 189 -11.46 -26.33 20.17
CA LEU A 189 -12.86 -25.89 20.36
C LEU A 189 -13.87 -26.78 19.63
N LYS A 190 -13.53 -27.31 18.45
CA LYS A 190 -14.37 -28.29 17.74
C LYS A 190 -14.50 -29.61 18.52
N LYS A 191 -13.41 -30.11 19.11
CA LYS A 191 -13.41 -31.33 19.94
C LYS A 191 -14.24 -31.13 21.20
N GLU A 192 -14.08 -29.97 21.87
CA GLU A 192 -14.86 -29.62 23.05
C GLU A 192 -16.35 -29.48 22.75
N ASN A 193 -16.71 -28.82 21.65
CA ASN A 193 -18.09 -28.72 21.19
C ASN A 193 -18.71 -30.10 20.89
N LEU A 194 -17.94 -30.99 20.25
CA LEU A 194 -18.40 -32.37 19.99
C LEU A 194 -18.65 -33.14 21.29
N TYR A 195 -17.73 -33.03 22.24
CA TYR A 195 -17.86 -33.64 23.56
C TYR A 195 -19.10 -33.15 24.31
N LEU A 196 -19.29 -31.80 24.35
CA LEU A 196 -20.47 -31.21 24.99
C LEU A 196 -21.79 -31.63 24.32
N LYS A 197 -21.83 -31.68 22.98
CA LYS A 197 -23.00 -32.21 22.24
C LYS A 197 -23.31 -33.63 22.63
N THR A 198 -22.30 -34.49 22.70
CA THR A 198 -22.50 -35.89 23.10
C THR A 198 -23.06 -35.98 24.52
N LYS A 199 -22.53 -35.17 25.46
CA LYS A 199 -23.00 -35.12 26.84
C LYS A 199 -24.43 -34.62 26.97
N LEU A 200 -24.83 -33.65 26.17
CA LEU A 200 -26.21 -33.13 26.16
C LEU A 200 -27.19 -34.15 25.58
N THR A 201 -26.77 -34.87 24.52
CA THR A 201 -27.59 -35.97 23.97
C THR A 201 -27.76 -37.11 24.99
N GLU A 202 -26.70 -37.51 25.72
CA GLU A 202 -26.76 -38.50 26.81
C GLU A 202 -27.67 -38.04 27.95
N ALA A 203 -27.79 -36.73 28.19
CA ALA A 203 -28.68 -36.15 29.20
C ALA A 203 -30.15 -35.97 28.72
N GLY A 204 -30.49 -36.38 27.49
CA GLY A 204 -31.83 -36.27 26.92
C GLY A 204 -32.26 -34.86 26.52
N ILE A 205 -31.29 -33.94 26.31
CA ILE A 205 -31.52 -32.58 25.82
C ILE A 205 -31.35 -32.56 24.30
N GLU A 206 -32.44 -32.36 23.55
CA GLU A 206 -32.44 -32.18 22.09
C GLU A 206 -32.12 -30.71 21.73
N PHE A 207 -31.40 -30.51 20.60
CA PHE A 207 -31.01 -29.19 20.03
C PHE A 207 -31.91 -28.82 18.87
#